data_e75427a2bd73d67d9e0d57b0e5dce760
#
_entry.id   e75427a2bd73d67d9e0d57b0e5dce760
#
_cell.length_a   1.000
_cell.length_b   1.000
_cell.length_c   1.000
_cell.angle_alpha   90.00
_cell.angle_beta   90.00
_cell.angle_gamma   90.00
#
_symmetry.space_group_name_H-M   'P 1'
#
loop_
_entity.id
_entity.type
_entity.pdbx_description
1 polymer ?
#
loop_
_entity_poly.entity_id
_entity_poly.type
_entity_poly.pdbx_seq_one_letter_code
_entity_poly.pdbx_strand_id
1 'polypeptide(L)'
;RVVGCWAHARRKFDEALQTIPKEDRKGSLAATGECYCTRLFQLEESLAELTPEERYTQRLELEKPVLDALLAWANETLPKTAPKSALGKALHYLLEQWPYLMRYLEDGRLELSNNRAERSIKPFVMGRKNWLFANTPAGAQSSAVIYSLIETAKENELDPYRYLLWVLRSAPVLSQADESWAEKLLPALAPQECYTPQK
;
A
#
# COMPACT_ATOMS: atom_id res chain seq x y z
N ARG A 1 0.45 8.49 -11.51
CA ARG A 1 1.74 8.82 -10.84
C ARG A 1 2.12 7.69 -9.88
N VAL A 2 3.41 7.39 -9.74
CA VAL A 2 3.89 6.38 -8.79
C VAL A 2 4.08 7.05 -7.42
N VAL A 3 3.53 6.45 -6.36
CA VAL A 3 3.72 6.84 -4.95
C VAL A 3 4.67 5.83 -4.31
N GLY A 4 5.65 6.31 -3.55
CA GLY A 4 6.59 5.46 -2.83
C GLY A 4 5.96 4.82 -1.60
N CYS A 5 6.57 3.74 -1.09
CA CYS A 5 6.08 2.98 0.05
C CYS A 5 7.03 3.13 1.25
N TRP A 6 6.57 3.79 2.31
CA TRP A 6 7.35 3.98 3.54
C TRP A 6 7.61 2.67 4.30
N ALA A 7 6.76 1.64 4.12
CA ALA A 7 7.02 0.33 4.71
C ALA A 7 8.31 -0.31 4.15
N HIS A 8 8.61 -0.10 2.87
CA HIS A 8 9.86 -0.55 2.27
C HIS A 8 11.07 0.24 2.79
N ALA A 9 10.94 1.57 2.94
CA ALA A 9 12.01 2.39 3.52
C ALA A 9 12.31 1.95 4.97
N ARG A 10 11.26 1.78 5.81
CA ARG A 10 11.42 1.28 7.19
C ARG A 10 12.09 -0.09 7.23
N ARG A 11 11.70 -1.02 6.35
CA ARG A 11 12.30 -2.36 6.27
C ARG A 11 13.80 -2.31 5.99
N LYS A 12 14.28 -1.35 5.18
CA LYS A 12 15.71 -1.19 4.93
C LYS A 12 16.49 -0.81 6.18
N PHE A 13 15.95 0.04 7.03
CA PHE A 13 16.55 0.37 8.32
C PHE A 13 16.46 -0.78 9.32
N ASP A 14 15.35 -1.53 9.33
CA ASP A 14 15.23 -2.75 10.14
C ASP A 14 16.26 -3.81 9.71
N GLU A 15 16.41 -4.06 8.41
CA GLU A 15 17.46 -4.93 7.88
C GLU A 15 18.86 -4.49 8.34
N ALA A 16 19.13 -3.18 8.39
CA ALA A 16 20.38 -2.65 8.91
C ALA A 16 20.54 -2.89 10.42
N LEU A 17 19.47 -2.72 11.20
CA LEU A 17 19.45 -3.03 12.63
C LEU A 17 19.73 -4.51 12.92
N GLN A 18 19.24 -5.42 12.07
CA GLN A 18 19.48 -6.86 12.26
C GLN A 18 20.95 -7.24 12.09
N THR A 19 21.78 -6.41 11.44
CA THR A 19 23.23 -6.64 11.35
C THR A 19 24.01 -6.21 12.59
N ILE A 20 23.39 -5.53 13.54
CA ILE A 20 23.98 -4.99 14.76
C ILE A 20 23.63 -5.93 15.94
N PRO A 21 24.58 -6.27 16.84
CA PRO A 21 24.29 -6.99 18.07
C PRO A 21 23.18 -6.30 18.87
N LYS A 22 22.32 -7.07 19.55
CA LYS A 22 21.12 -6.53 20.20
C LYS A 22 21.43 -5.44 21.23
N GLU A 23 22.52 -5.59 21.95
CA GLU A 23 23.02 -4.64 22.95
C GLU A 23 23.43 -3.29 22.35
N ASP A 24 23.90 -3.27 21.11
CA ASP A 24 24.42 -2.07 20.42
C ASP A 24 23.38 -1.38 19.54
N ARG A 25 22.18 -1.95 19.40
CA ARG A 25 21.13 -1.39 18.54
C ARG A 25 20.60 -0.06 19.03
N LYS A 26 20.45 0.06 20.36
CA LYS A 26 19.91 1.28 20.98
C LYS A 26 20.88 2.45 20.76
N GLY A 27 20.39 3.52 20.14
CA GLY A 27 21.18 4.70 19.81
C GLY A 27 22.05 4.57 18.55
N SER A 28 22.01 3.43 17.85
CA SER A 28 22.67 3.30 16.55
C SER A 28 22.02 4.18 15.48
N LEU A 29 22.78 4.54 14.43
CA LEU A 29 22.25 5.29 13.29
C LEU A 29 21.14 4.53 12.56
N ALA A 30 21.19 3.18 12.52
CA ALA A 30 20.11 2.38 11.97
C ALA A 30 18.82 2.49 12.79
N ALA A 31 18.94 2.52 14.14
CA ALA A 31 17.80 2.76 15.01
C ALA A 31 17.21 4.16 14.85
N THR A 32 18.05 5.16 14.61
CA THR A 32 17.58 6.53 14.34
C THR A 32 16.74 6.58 13.07
N GLY A 33 17.20 5.99 11.97
CA GLY A 33 16.44 5.95 10.71
C GLY A 33 15.14 5.15 10.82
N GLU A 34 15.16 4.02 11.55
CA GLU A 34 13.96 3.22 11.82
C GLU A 34 12.95 3.99 12.69
N CYS A 35 13.42 4.72 13.69
CA CYS A 35 12.59 5.54 14.58
C CYS A 35 11.84 6.65 13.81
N TYR A 36 12.50 7.34 12.89
CA TYR A 36 11.83 8.33 12.03
C TYR A 36 10.72 7.69 11.21
N CYS A 37 11.00 6.55 10.56
CA CYS A 37 9.98 5.84 9.80
C CYS A 37 8.81 5.38 10.69
N THR A 38 9.11 4.80 11.85
CA THR A 38 8.08 4.36 12.82
C THR A 38 7.24 5.52 13.31
N ARG A 39 7.84 6.70 13.54
CA ARG A 39 7.11 7.91 13.93
C ARG A 39 6.10 8.34 12.88
N LEU A 40 6.42 8.25 11.58
CA LEU A 40 5.47 8.54 10.50
C LEU A 40 4.26 7.59 10.56
N PHE A 41 4.47 6.29 10.75
CA PHE A 41 3.37 5.34 10.88
C PHE A 41 2.49 5.61 12.10
N GLN A 42 3.07 6.00 13.24
CA GLN A 42 2.31 6.37 14.44
C GLN A 42 1.46 7.63 14.22
N LEU A 43 2.01 8.64 13.55
CA LEU A 43 1.26 9.85 13.19
C LEU A 43 0.11 9.50 12.25
N GLU A 44 0.38 8.76 11.18
CA GLU A 44 -0.64 8.34 10.22
C GLU A 44 -1.76 7.52 10.86
N GLU A 45 -1.45 6.66 11.84
CA GLU A 45 -2.45 5.91 12.60
C GLU A 45 -3.36 6.85 13.40
N SER A 46 -2.82 7.92 13.97
CA SER A 46 -3.62 8.93 14.68
C SER A 46 -4.53 9.76 13.76
N LEU A 47 -4.25 9.77 12.46
CA LEU A 47 -5.03 10.48 11.43
C LEU A 47 -6.04 9.58 10.70
N ALA A 48 -6.16 8.31 11.08
CA ALA A 48 -6.92 7.31 10.32
C ALA A 48 -8.42 7.65 10.16
N GLU A 49 -9.02 8.25 11.20
CA GLU A 49 -10.45 8.58 11.24
C GLU A 49 -10.79 9.96 10.62
N LEU A 50 -9.78 10.72 10.18
CA LEU A 50 -9.98 12.05 9.59
C LEU A 50 -10.42 11.94 8.13
N THR A 51 -11.17 12.95 7.68
CA THR A 51 -11.48 13.12 6.26
C THR A 51 -10.19 13.31 5.43
N PRO A 52 -10.22 13.05 4.11
CA PRO A 52 -9.03 13.28 3.27
C PRO A 52 -8.48 14.70 3.35
N GLU A 53 -9.35 15.73 3.44
CA GLU A 53 -8.99 17.14 3.53
C GLU A 53 -8.31 17.47 4.88
N GLU A 54 -8.86 16.98 5.97
CA GLU A 54 -8.29 17.13 7.31
C GLU A 54 -6.95 16.38 7.40
N ARG A 55 -6.89 15.15 6.89
CA ARG A 55 -5.67 14.35 6.86
C ARG A 55 -4.56 15.04 6.06
N TYR A 56 -4.88 15.61 4.90
CA TYR A 56 -3.93 16.41 4.12
C TYR A 56 -3.33 17.55 4.96
N THR A 57 -4.19 18.32 5.62
CA THR A 57 -3.77 19.47 6.46
C THR A 57 -2.89 19.01 7.63
N GLN A 58 -3.33 17.96 8.35
CA GLN A 58 -2.61 17.43 9.51
C GLN A 58 -1.27 16.79 9.14
N ARG A 59 -1.16 16.14 7.99
CA ARG A 59 0.11 15.64 7.48
C ARG A 59 1.13 16.75 7.26
N LEU A 60 0.71 17.88 6.68
CA LEU A 60 1.60 19.05 6.48
C LEU A 60 2.06 19.64 7.79
N GLU A 61 1.23 19.61 8.82
CA GLU A 61 1.54 20.16 10.14
C GLU A 61 2.41 19.20 10.98
N LEU A 62 2.07 17.91 11.02
CA LEU A 62 2.67 16.93 11.94
C LEU A 62 3.78 16.09 11.31
N GLU A 63 3.61 15.68 10.06
CA GLU A 63 4.55 14.73 9.42
C GLU A 63 5.62 15.46 8.62
N LYS A 64 5.30 16.58 7.97
CA LYS A 64 6.27 17.35 7.18
C LYS A 64 7.51 17.73 7.99
N PRO A 65 7.42 18.22 9.24
CA PRO A 65 8.61 18.48 10.05
C PRO A 65 9.45 17.24 10.34
N VAL A 66 8.81 16.08 10.56
CA VAL A 66 9.51 14.79 10.77
C VAL A 66 10.26 14.37 9.51
N LEU A 67 9.63 14.55 8.34
CA LEU A 67 10.24 14.25 7.04
C LEU A 67 11.43 15.17 6.76
N ASP A 68 11.30 16.47 7.02
CA ASP A 68 12.39 17.41 6.83
C ASP A 68 13.60 17.10 7.73
N ALA A 69 13.34 16.72 8.99
CA ALA A 69 14.38 16.29 9.92
C ALA A 69 15.04 14.96 9.46
N LEU A 70 14.25 14.00 8.97
CA LEU A 70 14.77 12.76 8.42
C LEU A 70 15.65 13.00 7.18
N LEU A 71 15.21 13.86 6.26
CA LEU A 71 15.99 14.20 5.06
C LEU A 71 17.32 14.87 5.42
N ALA A 72 17.30 15.84 6.34
CA ALA A 72 18.50 16.50 6.81
C ALA A 72 19.48 15.52 7.46
N TRP A 73 18.99 14.67 8.36
CA TRP A 73 19.76 13.61 8.99
C TRP A 73 20.35 12.61 7.98
N ALA A 74 19.56 12.17 7.00
CA ALA A 74 20.02 11.24 5.99
C ALA A 74 21.15 11.81 5.12
N ASN A 75 21.00 13.08 4.69
CA ASN A 75 22.02 13.78 3.91
C ASN A 75 23.33 14.00 4.71
N GLU A 76 23.23 14.26 6.02
CA GLU A 76 24.41 14.41 6.89
C GLU A 76 25.09 13.05 7.15
N THR A 77 24.31 11.97 7.27
CA THR A 77 24.79 10.64 7.68
C THR A 77 25.39 9.88 6.50
N LEU A 78 24.81 10.00 5.30
CA LEU A 78 25.25 9.24 4.12
C LEU A 78 26.74 9.40 3.80
N PRO A 79 27.33 10.61 3.76
CA PRO A 79 28.77 10.78 3.46
C PRO A 79 29.71 10.13 4.48
N LYS A 80 29.22 9.94 5.71
CA LYS A 80 29.99 9.34 6.84
C LYS A 80 29.79 7.81 6.92
N THR A 81 28.97 7.24 6.03
CA THR A 81 28.55 5.81 6.08
C THR A 81 29.18 5.04 4.92
N ALA A 82 29.73 3.84 5.20
CA ALA A 82 30.25 2.98 4.15
C ALA A 82 29.16 2.59 3.14
N PRO A 83 29.31 2.87 1.83
CA PRO A 83 28.23 2.72 0.84
C PRO A 83 27.68 1.30 0.71
N LYS A 84 28.53 0.29 0.94
CA LYS A 84 28.16 -1.13 0.83
C LYS A 84 27.62 -1.71 2.13
N SER A 85 27.65 -0.97 3.25
CA SER A 85 27.05 -1.39 4.51
C SER A 85 25.53 -1.48 4.40
N ALA A 86 24.88 -2.21 5.32
CA ALA A 86 23.41 -2.29 5.36
C ALA A 86 22.79 -0.90 5.58
N LEU A 87 23.35 -0.09 6.47
CA LEU A 87 22.93 1.30 6.69
C LEU A 87 23.14 2.18 5.44
N GLY A 88 24.30 2.06 4.76
CA GLY A 88 24.57 2.81 3.52
C GLY A 88 23.54 2.51 2.45
N LYS A 89 23.18 1.23 2.27
CA LYS A 89 22.14 0.82 1.33
C LYS A 89 20.74 1.37 1.72
N ALA A 90 20.41 1.41 3.02
CA ALA A 90 19.16 1.97 3.50
C ALA A 90 19.06 3.47 3.22
N LEU A 91 20.14 4.23 3.48
CA LEU A 91 20.21 5.67 3.21
C LEU A 91 20.15 5.98 1.71
N HIS A 92 20.88 5.21 0.88
CA HIS A 92 20.79 5.35 -0.59
C HIS A 92 19.38 5.11 -1.09
N TYR A 93 18.73 4.02 -0.65
CA TYR A 93 17.34 3.73 -1.00
C TYR A 93 16.40 4.86 -0.60
N LEU A 94 16.51 5.36 0.64
CA LEU A 94 15.67 6.45 1.14
C LEU A 94 15.79 7.69 0.27
N LEU A 95 17.03 8.13 -0.03
CA LEU A 95 17.27 9.37 -0.78
C LEU A 95 16.89 9.23 -2.26
N GLU A 96 17.16 8.08 -2.89
CA GLU A 96 16.75 7.78 -4.26
C GLU A 96 15.22 7.75 -4.41
N GLN A 97 14.53 7.15 -3.43
CA GLN A 97 13.07 7.05 -3.44
C GLN A 97 12.38 8.29 -2.88
N TRP A 98 13.11 9.27 -2.34
CA TRP A 98 12.55 10.44 -1.68
C TRP A 98 11.48 11.18 -2.48
N PRO A 99 11.66 11.48 -3.79
CA PRO A 99 10.65 12.17 -4.59
C PRO A 99 9.33 11.40 -4.71
N TYR A 100 9.37 10.06 -4.61
CA TYR A 100 8.20 9.20 -4.66
C TYR A 100 7.58 9.02 -3.27
N LEU A 101 8.41 8.93 -2.24
CA LEU A 101 7.98 8.81 -0.84
C LEU A 101 7.21 10.04 -0.36
N MET A 102 7.55 11.23 -0.87
CA MET A 102 6.86 12.48 -0.50
C MET A 102 5.47 12.63 -1.14
N ARG A 103 5.15 11.89 -2.19
CA ARG A 103 3.90 12.07 -2.95
C ARG A 103 2.63 11.78 -2.18
N TYR A 104 2.66 10.99 -1.12
CA TYR A 104 1.48 10.76 -0.29
C TYR A 104 0.98 12.05 0.40
N LEU A 105 1.84 13.05 0.54
CA LEU A 105 1.47 14.37 1.03
C LEU A 105 0.68 15.21 0.01
N GLU A 106 0.61 14.80 -1.26
CA GLU A 106 -0.13 15.54 -2.30
C GLU A 106 -1.65 15.43 -2.14
N ASP A 107 -2.15 14.36 -1.48
CA ASP A 107 -3.57 14.08 -1.33
C ASP A 107 -3.81 13.19 -0.09
N GLY A 108 -4.75 13.58 0.78
CA GLY A 108 -5.09 12.83 1.99
C GLY A 108 -5.67 11.42 1.75
N ARG A 109 -6.08 11.09 0.52
CA ARG A 109 -6.53 9.75 0.13
C ARG A 109 -5.39 8.79 -0.16
N LEU A 110 -4.18 9.30 -0.43
CA LEU A 110 -3.01 8.46 -0.69
C LEU A 110 -2.53 7.81 0.60
N GLU A 111 -2.24 6.53 0.55
CA GLU A 111 -1.73 5.79 1.71
C GLU A 111 -0.21 5.93 1.85
N LEU A 112 0.28 5.96 3.10
CA LEU A 112 1.70 5.99 3.44
C LEU A 112 2.43 4.73 2.94
N SER A 113 1.72 3.60 2.80
CA SER A 113 2.28 2.34 2.30
C SER A 113 1.34 1.66 1.32
N ASN A 114 1.90 0.86 0.41
CA ASN A 114 1.14 0.04 -0.52
C ASN A 114 0.77 -1.35 0.04
N ASN A 115 0.89 -1.56 1.36
CA ASN A 115 0.63 -2.85 1.99
C ASN A 115 -0.79 -3.38 1.72
N ARG A 116 -1.78 -2.50 1.59
CA ARG A 116 -3.16 -2.87 1.25
C ARG A 116 -3.22 -3.45 -0.16
N ALA A 117 -2.64 -2.77 -1.15
CA ALA A 117 -2.56 -3.26 -2.52
C ALA A 117 -1.77 -4.58 -2.62
N GLU A 118 -0.65 -4.70 -1.89
CA GLU A 118 0.13 -5.94 -1.85
C GLU A 118 -0.65 -7.10 -1.23
N ARG A 119 -1.44 -6.85 -0.19
CA ARG A 119 -2.33 -7.86 0.40
C ARG A 119 -3.40 -8.33 -0.58
N SER A 120 -3.99 -7.41 -1.36
CA SER A 120 -5.00 -7.74 -2.36
C SER A 120 -4.45 -8.62 -3.50
N ILE A 121 -3.18 -8.44 -3.87
CA ILE A 121 -2.51 -9.27 -4.89
C ILE A 121 -2.07 -10.63 -4.33
N LYS A 122 -1.80 -10.71 -3.03
CA LYS A 122 -1.22 -11.90 -2.38
C LYS A 122 -2.02 -13.19 -2.62
N PRO A 123 -3.36 -13.24 -2.53
CA PRO A 123 -4.13 -14.45 -2.82
C PRO A 123 -3.89 -14.99 -4.23
N PHE A 124 -3.82 -14.10 -5.23
CA PHE A 124 -3.50 -14.47 -6.61
C PHE A 124 -2.09 -15.08 -6.73
N VAL A 125 -1.09 -14.43 -6.13
CA VAL A 125 0.30 -14.92 -6.14
C VAL A 125 0.45 -16.24 -5.41
N MET A 126 -0.25 -16.42 -4.29
CA MET A 126 -0.26 -17.69 -3.56
C MET A 126 -0.97 -18.80 -4.34
N GLY A 127 -2.09 -18.50 -4.98
CA GLY A 127 -2.81 -19.42 -5.84
C GLY A 127 -1.96 -19.93 -6.99
N ARG A 128 -1.00 -19.16 -7.49
CA ARG A 128 -0.01 -19.58 -8.48
C ARG A 128 0.71 -20.91 -8.09
N LYS A 129 0.85 -21.20 -6.82
CA LYS A 129 1.40 -22.48 -6.35
C LYS A 129 0.52 -23.68 -6.70
N ASN A 130 -0.78 -23.47 -6.90
CA ASN A 130 -1.75 -24.50 -7.21
C ASN A 130 -1.90 -24.73 -8.73
N TRP A 131 -1.89 -23.64 -9.52
CA TRP A 131 -2.06 -23.73 -10.98
C TRP A 131 -0.80 -23.40 -11.79
N LEU A 132 0.32 -23.15 -11.15
CA LEU A 132 1.66 -22.87 -11.68
C LEU A 132 1.74 -21.72 -12.68
N PHE A 133 0.94 -21.72 -13.76
CA PHE A 133 0.89 -20.67 -14.78
C PHE A 133 -0.44 -20.74 -15.56
N ALA A 134 -0.76 -19.65 -16.25
CA ALA A 134 -1.84 -19.65 -17.23
C ALA A 134 -1.29 -20.12 -18.59
N ASN A 135 -2.00 -21.02 -19.28
CA ASN A 135 -1.57 -21.57 -20.54
C ASN A 135 -1.57 -20.54 -21.69
N THR A 136 -2.34 -19.45 -21.54
CA THR A 136 -2.46 -18.42 -22.57
C THR A 136 -2.48 -17.03 -21.93
N PRO A 137 -2.02 -15.98 -22.65
CA PRO A 137 -2.15 -14.60 -22.21
C PRO A 137 -3.61 -14.20 -21.88
N ALA A 138 -4.56 -14.64 -22.70
CA ALA A 138 -5.98 -14.38 -22.46
C ALA A 138 -6.49 -15.04 -21.16
N GLY A 139 -6.05 -16.27 -20.85
CA GLY A 139 -6.37 -16.93 -19.60
C GLY A 139 -5.76 -16.23 -18.39
N ALA A 140 -4.52 -15.72 -18.50
CA ALA A 140 -3.89 -14.91 -17.46
C ALA A 140 -4.67 -13.63 -17.20
N GLN A 141 -5.07 -12.92 -18.25
CA GLN A 141 -5.86 -11.69 -18.16
C GLN A 141 -7.24 -11.95 -17.52
N SER A 142 -7.93 -12.99 -17.94
CA SER A 142 -9.24 -13.38 -17.37
C SER A 142 -9.12 -13.69 -15.88
N SER A 143 -8.09 -14.44 -15.48
CA SER A 143 -7.81 -14.72 -14.06
C SER A 143 -7.54 -13.44 -13.28
N ALA A 144 -6.72 -12.51 -13.81
CA ALA A 144 -6.42 -11.25 -13.16
C ALA A 144 -7.68 -10.40 -12.97
N VAL A 145 -8.57 -10.33 -13.97
CA VAL A 145 -9.85 -9.60 -13.88
C VAL A 145 -10.75 -10.19 -12.79
N ILE A 146 -10.93 -11.52 -12.78
CA ILE A 146 -11.78 -12.18 -11.78
C ILE A 146 -11.24 -11.96 -10.37
N TYR A 147 -9.92 -12.12 -10.16
CA TYR A 147 -9.31 -11.85 -8.86
C TYR A 147 -9.43 -10.37 -8.45
N SER A 148 -9.31 -9.43 -9.39
CA SER A 148 -9.54 -8.02 -9.12
C SER A 148 -10.97 -7.77 -8.62
N LEU A 149 -11.97 -8.37 -9.24
CA LEU A 149 -13.37 -8.28 -8.80
C LEU A 149 -13.57 -8.90 -7.40
N ILE A 150 -12.96 -10.06 -7.13
CA ILE A 150 -13.03 -10.74 -5.83
C ILE A 150 -12.44 -9.85 -4.73
N GLU A 151 -11.25 -9.32 -4.92
CA GLU A 151 -10.59 -8.48 -3.92
C GLU A 151 -11.33 -7.14 -3.75
N THR A 152 -11.84 -6.56 -4.84
CA THR A 152 -12.68 -5.35 -4.78
C THR A 152 -13.96 -5.60 -3.99
N ALA A 153 -14.61 -6.75 -4.17
CA ALA A 153 -15.79 -7.12 -3.38
C ALA A 153 -15.46 -7.19 -1.88
N LYS A 154 -14.37 -7.85 -1.51
CA LYS A 154 -13.91 -7.95 -0.10
C LYS A 154 -13.62 -6.59 0.53
N GLU A 155 -12.94 -5.70 -0.21
CA GLU A 155 -12.62 -4.35 0.25
C GLU A 155 -13.86 -3.47 0.46
N ASN A 156 -15.00 -3.85 -0.16
CA ASN A 156 -16.29 -3.19 -0.02
C ASN A 156 -17.28 -3.99 0.87
N GLU A 157 -16.78 -4.91 1.69
CA GLU A 157 -17.57 -5.73 2.63
C GLU A 157 -18.64 -6.62 1.95
N LEU A 158 -18.50 -6.85 0.65
CA LEU A 158 -19.37 -7.72 -0.12
C LEU A 158 -18.91 -9.18 -0.01
N ASP A 159 -19.85 -10.11 -0.03
CA ASP A 159 -19.57 -11.53 -0.26
C ASP A 159 -19.14 -11.71 -1.73
N PRO A 160 -17.90 -12.14 -2.02
CA PRO A 160 -17.41 -12.20 -3.39
C PRO A 160 -18.22 -13.13 -4.30
N TYR A 161 -18.75 -14.23 -3.76
CA TYR A 161 -19.57 -15.16 -4.53
C TYR A 161 -20.90 -14.52 -4.95
N ARG A 162 -21.58 -13.87 -4.01
CA ARG A 162 -22.87 -13.21 -4.27
C ARG A 162 -22.70 -12.04 -5.21
N TYR A 163 -21.65 -11.24 -5.01
CA TYR A 163 -21.32 -10.12 -5.90
C TYR A 163 -21.02 -10.58 -7.32
N LEU A 164 -20.16 -11.58 -7.51
CA LEU A 164 -19.86 -12.12 -8.84
C LEU A 164 -21.10 -12.74 -9.49
N LEU A 165 -21.93 -13.43 -8.73
CA LEU A 165 -23.18 -13.99 -9.24
C LEU A 165 -24.14 -12.90 -9.73
N TRP A 166 -24.27 -11.81 -8.98
CA TRP A 166 -25.06 -10.65 -9.38
C TRP A 166 -24.49 -9.99 -10.63
N VAL A 167 -23.18 -9.73 -10.69
CA VAL A 167 -22.51 -9.15 -11.86
C VAL A 167 -22.73 -10.03 -13.10
N LEU A 168 -22.49 -11.34 -13.03
CA LEU A 168 -22.63 -12.26 -14.15
C LEU A 168 -24.08 -12.40 -14.64
N ARG A 169 -25.07 -12.27 -13.77
CA ARG A 169 -26.48 -12.28 -14.14
C ARG A 169 -26.94 -10.96 -14.76
N SER A 170 -26.45 -9.85 -14.26
CA SER A 170 -26.91 -8.51 -14.68
C SER A 170 -26.18 -7.99 -15.92
N ALA A 171 -24.89 -8.28 -16.08
CA ALA A 171 -24.07 -7.77 -17.17
C ALA A 171 -24.62 -8.09 -18.57
N PRO A 172 -25.07 -9.31 -18.91
CA PRO A 172 -25.60 -9.62 -20.25
C PRO A 172 -26.86 -8.80 -20.59
N VAL A 173 -27.69 -8.50 -19.59
CA VAL A 173 -28.94 -7.72 -19.78
C VAL A 173 -28.62 -6.23 -19.91
N LEU A 174 -27.80 -5.71 -19.00
CA LEU A 174 -27.46 -4.29 -18.97
C LEU A 174 -26.63 -3.86 -20.18
N SER A 175 -25.71 -4.70 -20.66
CA SER A 175 -24.86 -4.41 -21.82
C SER A 175 -25.63 -4.26 -23.14
N GLN A 176 -26.83 -4.80 -23.22
CA GLN A 176 -27.71 -4.62 -24.39
C GLN A 176 -28.53 -3.32 -24.33
N ALA A 177 -28.71 -2.76 -23.15
CA ALA A 177 -29.59 -1.64 -22.91
C ALA A 177 -28.88 -0.29 -22.77
N ASP A 178 -27.61 -0.28 -22.39
CA ASP A 178 -26.89 0.94 -22.01
C ASP A 178 -25.38 0.79 -22.18
N GLU A 179 -24.74 1.76 -22.83
CA GLU A 179 -23.28 1.78 -23.00
C GLU A 179 -22.52 1.94 -21.68
N SER A 180 -23.12 2.58 -20.66
CA SER A 180 -22.54 2.77 -19.33
C SER A 180 -22.86 1.62 -18.35
N TRP A 181 -23.28 0.47 -18.87
CA TRP A 181 -23.73 -0.68 -18.06
C TRP A 181 -22.75 -1.11 -16.96
N ALA A 182 -21.45 -1.02 -17.21
CA ALA A 182 -20.42 -1.44 -16.26
C ALA A 182 -20.43 -0.56 -14.99
N GLU A 183 -20.73 0.72 -15.11
CA GLU A 183 -20.84 1.64 -13.97
C GLU A 183 -21.96 1.24 -13.02
N LYS A 184 -23.04 0.63 -13.55
CA LYS A 184 -24.18 0.13 -12.75
C LYS A 184 -23.85 -1.11 -11.94
N LEU A 185 -22.72 -1.76 -12.20
CA LEU A 185 -22.25 -2.97 -11.53
C LEU A 185 -21.10 -2.71 -10.54
N LEU A 186 -20.78 -1.44 -10.27
CA LEU A 186 -19.78 -1.08 -9.27
C LEU A 186 -20.20 -1.56 -7.87
N PRO A 187 -19.25 -1.93 -6.99
CA PRO A 187 -19.53 -2.42 -5.64
C PRO A 187 -20.44 -1.51 -4.83
N ALA A 188 -20.30 -0.20 -4.95
CA ALA A 188 -21.15 0.79 -4.25
C ALA A 188 -22.62 0.72 -4.64
N LEU A 189 -22.97 0.11 -5.78
CA LEU A 189 -24.33 -0.06 -6.28
C LEU A 189 -24.84 -1.51 -6.10
N ALA A 190 -24.05 -2.36 -5.44
CA ALA A 190 -24.43 -3.75 -5.20
C ALA A 190 -25.67 -3.82 -4.27
N PRO A 191 -26.65 -4.68 -4.59
CA PRO A 191 -27.84 -4.85 -3.75
C PRO A 191 -27.48 -5.46 -2.39
N GLN A 192 -28.34 -5.24 -1.39
CA GLN A 192 -28.12 -5.67 0.00
C GLN A 192 -27.82 -7.16 0.15
N GLU A 193 -28.35 -7.99 -0.72
CA GLU A 193 -28.11 -9.44 -0.74
C GLU A 193 -26.65 -9.82 -1.06
N CYS A 194 -25.88 -8.89 -1.64
CA CYS A 194 -24.45 -9.09 -1.93
C CYS A 194 -23.56 -8.84 -0.72
N TYR A 195 -24.06 -8.23 0.35
CA TYR A 195 -23.26 -7.97 1.55
C TYR A 195 -23.06 -9.23 2.39
N THR A 196 -21.92 -9.29 3.06
CA THR A 196 -21.63 -10.36 4.02
C THR A 196 -22.63 -10.24 5.19
N PRO A 197 -23.35 -11.31 5.58
CA PRO A 197 -24.22 -11.25 6.74
C PRO A 197 -23.44 -10.84 7.99
N GLN A 198 -23.89 -9.78 8.66
CA GLN A 198 -23.34 -9.45 9.97
C GLN A 198 -23.66 -10.59 10.94
N LYS A 199 -22.63 -11.10 11.61
CA LYS A 199 -22.77 -12.13 12.65
C LYS A 199 -23.34 -11.54 13.94
#